data_888a8d277c4891814bb926972ceabf09
#
_entry.id   888a8d277c4891814bb926972ceabf09
#
_cell.length_a   1.000
_cell.length_b   1.000
_cell.length_c   1.000
_cell.angle_alpha   90.00
_cell.angle_beta   90.00
_cell.angle_gamma   90.00
#
_symmetry.space_group_name_H-M   'P 1'
#
loop_
_entity.id
_entity.type
_entity.pdbx_description
1 polymer ?
#
loop_
_entity_poly.entity_id
_entity_poly.type
_entity_poly.pdbx_seq_one_letter_code
_entity_poly.pdbx_strand_id
1 'polypeptide(L)'
;VPDSSQTQPAAFNCEGGLVLNRSSFLMKPGEALVLENFEPDVEGGYRRMNGYRKYFNHIVPQTSSASERIIGVANFANKVIACRGEKIYNGASTELATAITASETMSGSGIIKVDSISGFTTSGTLQIESEIFTYTGVSSAVNPNEFTGVTREASSTTAAAHLGNVVVSSSWTEIDTGRTSASKYRFERFNYNGTDKIIFVDEVNAPVVFDSSFNAVDVSESAVAGSKFVASFKDHMFYAGKSSTPEEVVFSIPFDEDDFTSGNGAGSIRVDDTITGLKVFRDALFIFCENRIFKLTGNTSSDFAMAPVTRSIGCLNGDTIQEFAGDLVFLGPDGLRTVAATAKIGDTELGTISKNVQSIFDANIRDSAKFESVVIADKTQYRIFFTKDGQAEGITRGVTCVMKAEGYEFSEIRGIKPTATDTFVSAGDVLVLHGDNNGFIQRQEKGNTFDGTPVLGKYRSSDLSFGDTGIRKHMQRVIINYKPESAIDAELLVRYDNENSDSTRPAAYALDSSEVAAQFGSALFSTTSGAVRFVFGGPSQPLVRQPVEGSGFSVVLRINDGGESAPYSLKGFQLEYQLGARR
;
A
#
# COMPACT_ATOMS: atom_id res chain seq x y z
N VAL A 1 18.86 -31.55 38.44
CA VAL A 1 18.75 -31.91 37.00
C VAL A 1 17.28 -32.04 36.70
N PRO A 2 16.72 -31.27 35.74
CA PRO A 2 15.32 -31.45 35.33
C PRO A 2 15.11 -32.90 34.91
N ASP A 3 13.97 -33.47 35.30
CA ASP A 3 13.60 -34.82 34.91
C ASP A 3 13.47 -34.87 33.39
N SER A 4 14.35 -35.60 32.69
CA SER A 4 14.40 -35.70 31.24
C SER A 4 13.15 -36.37 30.62
N SER A 5 12.28 -36.94 31.46
CA SER A 5 11.05 -37.58 31.05
C SER A 5 9.84 -36.64 30.96
N GLN A 6 9.96 -35.42 31.54
CA GLN A 6 8.84 -34.48 31.54
C GLN A 6 8.83 -33.60 30.27
N THR A 7 7.65 -33.50 29.65
CA THR A 7 7.40 -32.56 28.55
C THR A 7 7.41 -31.13 29.09
N GLN A 8 8.23 -30.27 28.49
CA GLN A 8 8.34 -28.87 28.85
C GLN A 8 7.63 -28.01 27.78
N PRO A 9 6.80 -27.04 28.18
CA PRO A 9 6.24 -26.07 27.24
C PRO A 9 7.13 -24.83 27.13
N ALA A 10 7.23 -24.26 25.94
CA ALA A 10 7.73 -22.92 25.69
C ALA A 10 6.75 -22.18 24.77
N ALA A 11 6.34 -20.99 25.17
CA ALA A 11 5.39 -20.20 24.41
C ALA A 11 5.94 -18.81 24.12
N PHE A 12 5.58 -18.26 22.98
CA PHE A 12 5.90 -16.88 22.61
C PHE A 12 4.83 -16.31 21.66
N ASN A 13 4.65 -14.99 21.72
CA ASN A 13 3.81 -14.25 20.78
C ASN A 13 4.60 -13.90 19.52
N CYS A 14 3.89 -13.75 18.40
CA CYS A 14 4.44 -13.21 17.16
C CYS A 14 4.49 -11.67 17.28
N GLU A 15 5.66 -11.12 17.54
CA GLU A 15 5.88 -9.68 17.75
C GLU A 15 7.35 -9.30 17.47
N GLY A 16 7.62 -8.00 17.25
CA GLY A 16 8.96 -7.49 16.94
C GLY A 16 9.25 -7.37 15.45
N GLY A 17 8.39 -7.95 14.59
CA GLY A 17 8.51 -7.83 13.13
C GLY A 17 9.74 -8.52 12.55
N LEU A 18 10.13 -8.09 11.36
CA LEU A 18 11.32 -8.57 10.63
C LEU A 18 12.59 -7.94 11.23
N VAL A 19 13.55 -8.77 11.64
CA VAL A 19 14.81 -8.35 12.25
C VAL A 19 15.97 -9.01 11.53
N LEU A 20 16.79 -8.21 10.85
CA LEU A 20 17.93 -8.66 10.03
C LEU A 20 19.27 -8.14 10.53
N ASN A 21 19.30 -7.32 11.59
CA ASN A 21 20.49 -6.69 12.13
C ASN A 21 21.13 -7.45 13.29
N ARG A 22 20.61 -8.64 13.62
CA ARG A 22 21.10 -9.48 14.71
C ARG A 22 21.29 -10.91 14.24
N SER A 23 22.14 -11.65 14.97
CA SER A 23 22.23 -13.10 14.81
C SER A 23 20.91 -13.76 15.19
N SER A 24 20.48 -14.75 14.42
CA SER A 24 19.24 -15.50 14.66
C SER A 24 19.13 -16.13 16.05
N PHE A 25 20.28 -16.45 16.68
CA PHE A 25 20.34 -16.96 18.06
C PHE A 25 20.15 -15.89 19.15
N LEU A 26 20.37 -14.61 18.82
CA LEU A 26 20.25 -13.49 19.75
C LEU A 26 18.94 -12.72 19.57
N MET A 27 18.12 -13.14 18.63
CA MET A 27 16.79 -12.59 18.42
C MET A 27 15.84 -13.03 19.54
N LYS A 28 14.88 -12.19 19.85
CA LYS A 28 13.81 -12.56 20.79
C LYS A 28 12.88 -13.60 20.13
N PRO A 29 12.34 -14.56 20.91
CA PRO A 29 11.24 -15.37 20.43
C PRO A 29 10.08 -14.47 19.97
N GLY A 30 9.54 -14.71 18.79
CA GLY A 30 8.51 -13.87 18.18
C GLY A 30 9.02 -12.97 17.05
N GLU A 31 10.26 -12.46 17.15
CA GLU A 31 10.91 -11.77 16.02
C GLU A 31 11.11 -12.72 14.84
N ALA A 32 10.91 -12.21 13.63
CA ALA A 32 11.00 -12.99 12.40
C ALA A 32 12.31 -12.72 11.65
N LEU A 33 12.94 -13.77 11.13
CA LEU A 33 14.06 -13.66 10.20
C LEU A 33 13.61 -13.60 8.72
N VAL A 34 12.41 -14.12 8.44
CA VAL A 34 11.67 -13.91 7.19
C VAL A 34 10.24 -13.57 7.54
N LEU A 35 9.74 -12.48 7.02
CA LEU A 35 8.36 -12.04 7.18
C LEU A 35 7.94 -11.40 5.85
N GLU A 36 7.61 -12.25 4.86
CA GLU A 36 7.26 -11.88 3.50
C GLU A 36 5.75 -12.01 3.31
N ASN A 37 5.09 -10.94 2.87
CA ASN A 37 3.63 -10.84 2.68
C ASN A 37 2.81 -11.19 3.94
N PHE A 38 3.45 -11.10 5.10
CA PHE A 38 2.82 -10.96 6.40
C PHE A 38 3.09 -9.55 6.91
N GLU A 39 2.12 -8.93 7.50
CA GLU A 39 2.21 -7.60 8.10
C GLU A 39 2.08 -7.67 9.61
N PRO A 40 2.85 -6.90 10.39
CA PRO A 40 2.59 -6.74 11.82
C PRO A 40 1.18 -6.19 12.03
N ASP A 41 0.36 -6.91 12.80
CA ASP A 41 -1.03 -6.55 13.06
C ASP A 41 -1.11 -5.60 14.27
N VAL A 42 -1.91 -4.54 14.19
CA VAL A 42 -2.12 -3.59 15.30
C VAL A 42 -2.61 -4.30 16.56
N GLU A 43 -3.45 -5.31 16.41
CA GLU A 43 -3.94 -6.17 17.52
C GLU A 43 -2.89 -7.18 18.03
N GLY A 44 -1.66 -7.13 17.54
CA GLY A 44 -0.59 -8.10 17.80
C GLY A 44 -0.64 -9.29 16.85
N GLY A 45 0.51 -9.93 16.67
CA GLY A 45 0.68 -11.02 15.71
C GLY A 45 1.11 -10.55 14.32
N TYR A 46 1.20 -11.51 13.40
CA TYR A 46 1.52 -11.27 12.00
C TYR A 46 0.35 -11.72 11.15
N ARG A 47 -0.26 -10.79 10.43
CA ARG A 47 -1.40 -11.05 9.56
C ARG A 47 -0.92 -11.22 8.11
N ARG A 48 -1.37 -12.26 7.42
CA ARG A 48 -1.17 -12.33 5.98
C ARG A 48 -1.85 -11.13 5.32
N MET A 49 -1.14 -10.40 4.45
CA MET A 49 -1.67 -9.21 3.81
C MET A 49 -2.81 -9.55 2.85
N ASN A 50 -3.70 -8.60 2.61
CA ASN A 50 -4.67 -8.68 1.55
C ASN A 50 -4.00 -8.57 0.18
N GLY A 51 -4.69 -9.03 -0.84
CA GLY A 51 -4.30 -8.83 -2.22
C GLY A 51 -4.66 -7.44 -2.75
N TYR A 52 -4.70 -7.35 -4.06
CA TYR A 52 -5.26 -6.22 -4.80
C TYR A 52 -6.07 -6.73 -5.98
N ARG A 53 -6.99 -5.92 -6.47
CA ARG A 53 -7.76 -6.19 -7.67
C ARG A 53 -7.92 -4.93 -8.51
N LYS A 54 -8.29 -5.11 -9.77
CA LYS A 54 -8.58 -3.98 -10.64
C LYS A 54 -9.65 -3.07 -10.03
N TYR A 55 -9.40 -1.77 -10.10
CA TYR A 55 -10.36 -0.74 -9.72
C TYR A 55 -11.24 -0.31 -10.89
N PHE A 56 -10.77 -0.57 -12.13
CA PHE A 56 -11.52 -0.43 -13.37
C PHE A 56 -11.46 -1.70 -14.19
N ASN A 57 -12.55 -2.07 -14.85
CA ASN A 57 -12.61 -3.28 -15.69
C ASN A 57 -11.75 -3.18 -16.95
N HIS A 58 -11.40 -1.97 -17.37
CA HIS A 58 -10.65 -1.74 -18.59
C HIS A 58 -9.41 -0.89 -18.35
N ILE A 59 -8.47 -1.07 -19.25
CA ILE A 59 -7.18 -0.38 -19.26
C ILE A 59 -7.38 1.12 -19.52
N VAL A 60 -6.56 1.96 -18.89
CA VAL A 60 -6.47 3.38 -19.29
C VAL A 60 -5.96 3.44 -20.73
N PRO A 61 -6.61 4.18 -21.65
CA PRO A 61 -6.20 4.21 -23.03
C PRO A 61 -4.74 4.67 -23.20
N GLN A 62 -3.99 4.00 -24.06
CA GLN A 62 -2.62 4.38 -24.38
C GLN A 62 -2.58 5.31 -25.59
N THR A 63 -1.54 6.14 -25.67
CA THR A 63 -1.38 7.15 -26.71
C THR A 63 -0.46 6.72 -27.82
N SER A 64 0.42 5.76 -27.56
CA SER A 64 1.40 5.23 -28.52
C SER A 64 1.32 3.71 -28.62
N SER A 65 2.02 3.13 -29.60
CA SER A 65 2.16 1.67 -29.73
C SER A 65 3.11 1.04 -28.71
N ALA A 66 3.84 1.85 -27.94
CA ALA A 66 4.73 1.38 -26.88
C ALA A 66 3.90 1.00 -25.64
N SER A 67 4.39 0.04 -24.87
CA SER A 67 3.81 -0.30 -23.57
C SER A 67 4.02 0.86 -22.59
N GLU A 68 3.00 1.69 -22.43
CA GLU A 68 3.02 2.83 -21.52
C GLU A 68 2.46 2.40 -20.16
N ARG A 69 3.22 2.66 -19.11
CA ARG A 69 2.76 2.48 -17.73
C ARG A 69 1.87 3.64 -17.28
N ILE A 70 1.17 3.46 -16.18
CA ILE A 70 0.51 4.56 -15.47
C ILE A 70 1.61 5.40 -14.79
N ILE A 71 1.59 6.70 -15.01
CA ILE A 71 2.60 7.65 -14.50
C ILE A 71 2.06 8.66 -13.50
N GLY A 72 0.75 8.64 -13.26
CA GLY A 72 0.07 9.42 -12.23
C GLY A 72 -1.28 8.83 -11.90
N VAL A 73 -1.65 8.83 -10.63
CA VAL A 73 -2.97 8.42 -10.12
C VAL A 73 -3.37 9.41 -9.05
N ALA A 74 -4.58 9.94 -9.13
CA ALA A 74 -5.15 10.80 -8.10
C ALA A 74 -6.67 10.61 -8.02
N ASN A 75 -7.25 10.82 -6.86
CA ASN A 75 -8.70 10.96 -6.73
C ASN A 75 -9.07 12.43 -6.58
N PHE A 76 -10.08 12.88 -7.34
CA PHE A 76 -10.61 14.23 -7.23
C PHE A 76 -12.07 14.25 -7.68
N ALA A 77 -12.91 15.06 -7.02
CA ALA A 77 -14.34 15.22 -7.34
C ALA A 77 -15.07 13.88 -7.60
N ASN A 78 -14.81 12.87 -6.74
CA ASN A 78 -15.37 11.50 -6.79
C ASN A 78 -15.00 10.70 -8.03
N LYS A 79 -13.98 11.11 -8.78
CA LYS A 79 -13.42 10.34 -9.91
C LYS A 79 -11.94 10.08 -9.68
N VAL A 80 -11.46 9.01 -10.26
CA VAL A 80 -10.03 8.73 -10.35
C VAL A 80 -9.47 9.37 -11.61
N ILE A 81 -8.40 10.12 -11.45
CA ILE A 81 -7.59 10.68 -12.53
C ILE A 81 -6.42 9.72 -12.78
N ALA A 82 -6.19 9.38 -14.04
CA ALA A 82 -5.08 8.54 -14.47
C ALA A 82 -4.26 9.26 -15.55
N CYS A 83 -2.94 9.37 -15.34
CA CYS A 83 -2.02 9.91 -16.33
C CYS A 83 -1.30 8.77 -17.04
N ARG A 84 -1.37 8.74 -18.37
CA ARG A 84 -0.72 7.73 -19.21
C ARG A 84 -0.24 8.32 -20.53
N GLY A 85 1.05 8.17 -20.83
CA GLY A 85 1.65 8.75 -22.04
C GLY A 85 1.48 10.27 -22.08
N GLU A 86 0.87 10.77 -23.14
CA GLU A 86 0.66 12.19 -23.42
C GLU A 86 -0.71 12.73 -23.00
N LYS A 87 -1.47 11.95 -22.22
CA LYS A 87 -2.87 12.25 -21.90
C LYS A 87 -3.21 12.01 -20.45
N ILE A 88 -4.23 12.73 -20.01
CA ILE A 88 -4.82 12.60 -18.68
C ILE A 88 -6.30 12.20 -18.85
N TYR A 89 -6.73 11.22 -18.07
CA TYR A 89 -8.07 10.65 -18.14
C TYR A 89 -8.73 10.69 -16.78
N ASN A 90 -10.06 10.73 -16.73
CA ASN A 90 -10.82 10.47 -15.51
C ASN A 90 -11.85 9.35 -15.72
N GLY A 91 -12.27 8.75 -14.61
CA GLY A 91 -13.31 7.73 -14.59
C GLY A 91 -13.86 7.50 -13.18
N ALA A 92 -15.05 6.90 -13.12
CA ALA A 92 -15.69 6.51 -11.86
C ALA A 92 -15.82 4.99 -11.77
N SER A 93 -15.71 4.44 -10.57
CA SER A 93 -15.85 3.01 -10.29
C SER A 93 -16.62 2.79 -9.00
N THR A 94 -17.38 1.70 -8.94
CA THR A 94 -18.17 1.24 -7.80
C THR A 94 -18.21 -0.29 -7.79
N GLU A 95 -18.91 -0.89 -6.85
CA GLU A 95 -19.13 -2.33 -6.78
C GLU A 95 -20.61 -2.67 -6.99
N LEU A 96 -20.87 -3.81 -7.61
CA LEU A 96 -22.22 -4.33 -7.85
C LEU A 96 -22.83 -4.81 -6.52
N ALA A 97 -23.91 -4.20 -6.08
CA ALA A 97 -24.55 -4.55 -4.82
C ALA A 97 -25.39 -5.84 -4.90
N THR A 98 -25.91 -6.17 -6.09
CA THR A 98 -26.76 -7.36 -6.30
C THR A 98 -26.34 -8.07 -7.56
N ALA A 99 -26.17 -9.40 -7.50
CA ALA A 99 -25.79 -10.21 -8.65
C ALA A 99 -26.80 -10.07 -9.82
N ILE A 100 -26.29 -10.13 -11.04
CA ILE A 100 -27.08 -10.11 -12.29
C ILE A 100 -26.99 -11.50 -12.92
N THR A 101 -28.10 -12.07 -13.33
CA THR A 101 -28.10 -13.35 -14.03
C THR A 101 -27.92 -13.18 -15.54
N ALA A 102 -27.36 -14.17 -16.23
CA ALA A 102 -27.18 -14.11 -17.69
C ALA A 102 -28.52 -14.02 -18.45
N SER A 103 -29.59 -14.57 -17.89
CA SER A 103 -30.92 -14.58 -18.47
C SER A 103 -31.77 -13.34 -18.19
N GLU A 104 -31.26 -12.42 -17.38
CA GLU A 104 -31.98 -11.19 -17.03
C GLU A 104 -32.05 -10.25 -18.22
N THR A 105 -33.26 -9.88 -18.62
CA THR A 105 -33.47 -9.02 -19.78
C THR A 105 -33.49 -7.55 -19.35
N MET A 106 -32.59 -6.74 -19.92
CA MET A 106 -32.54 -5.30 -19.72
C MET A 106 -32.54 -4.60 -21.08
N SER A 107 -33.67 -4.05 -21.45
CA SER A 107 -33.88 -3.36 -22.75
C SER A 107 -34.45 -1.96 -22.53
N GLY A 108 -33.69 -1.05 -21.91
CA GLY A 108 -34.08 0.33 -21.62
C GLY A 108 -34.97 0.54 -20.41
N SER A 109 -35.32 -0.52 -19.69
CA SER A 109 -36.04 -0.46 -18.39
C SER A 109 -35.35 -1.23 -17.27
N GLY A 110 -34.16 -1.76 -17.53
CA GLY A 110 -33.36 -2.49 -16.54
C GLY A 110 -32.86 -1.60 -15.41
N ILE A 111 -32.53 -2.24 -14.28
CA ILE A 111 -31.96 -1.58 -13.11
C ILE A 111 -30.71 -2.36 -12.68
N ILE A 112 -29.61 -1.64 -12.45
CA ILE A 112 -28.41 -2.20 -11.85
C ILE A 112 -28.20 -1.55 -10.49
N LYS A 113 -28.14 -2.38 -9.44
CA LYS A 113 -27.92 -1.94 -8.06
C LYS A 113 -26.44 -1.94 -7.72
N VAL A 114 -25.96 -0.81 -7.18
CA VAL A 114 -24.55 -0.58 -6.87
C VAL A 114 -24.39 0.09 -5.51
N ASP A 115 -23.18 0.02 -4.95
CA ASP A 115 -22.88 0.63 -3.65
C ASP A 115 -22.91 2.15 -3.71
N SER A 116 -22.43 2.75 -4.83
CA SER A 116 -22.39 4.19 -5.02
C SER A 116 -22.55 4.57 -6.49
N ILE A 117 -23.23 5.69 -6.75
CA ILE A 117 -23.31 6.34 -8.08
C ILE A 117 -22.46 7.62 -8.13
N SER A 118 -21.69 7.90 -7.10
CA SER A 118 -20.86 9.09 -7.01
C SER A 118 -19.79 9.10 -8.11
N GLY A 119 -19.62 10.24 -8.78
CA GLY A 119 -18.70 10.39 -9.91
C GLY A 119 -19.25 9.91 -11.26
N PHE A 120 -20.37 9.20 -11.30
CA PHE A 120 -21.01 8.83 -12.58
C PHE A 120 -21.88 9.95 -13.12
N THR A 121 -21.97 10.03 -14.44
CA THR A 121 -22.87 10.96 -15.14
C THR A 121 -24.33 10.49 -15.03
N THR A 122 -25.28 11.35 -15.36
CA THR A 122 -26.71 10.98 -15.33
C THR A 122 -27.11 9.95 -16.38
N SER A 123 -26.30 9.79 -17.42
CA SER A 123 -26.46 8.76 -18.46
C SER A 123 -25.10 8.41 -19.06
N GLY A 124 -24.94 7.22 -19.62
CA GLY A 124 -23.67 6.82 -20.21
C GLY A 124 -23.52 5.32 -20.40
N THR A 125 -22.28 4.85 -20.34
CA THR A 125 -21.91 3.45 -20.43
C THR A 125 -21.27 2.96 -19.15
N LEU A 126 -21.55 1.71 -18.82
CA LEU A 126 -20.92 0.96 -17.72
C LEU A 126 -20.24 -0.27 -18.29
N GLN A 127 -19.16 -0.70 -17.67
CA GLN A 127 -18.56 -1.99 -17.90
C GLN A 127 -18.55 -2.80 -16.61
N ILE A 128 -19.03 -4.04 -16.68
CA ILE A 128 -18.96 -5.03 -15.62
C ILE A 128 -18.23 -6.24 -16.20
N GLU A 129 -17.04 -6.53 -15.69
CA GLU A 129 -16.13 -7.53 -16.25
C GLU A 129 -15.91 -7.30 -17.77
N SER A 130 -16.45 -8.15 -18.66
CA SER A 130 -16.35 -8.02 -20.11
C SER A 130 -17.61 -7.49 -20.78
N GLU A 131 -18.72 -7.32 -20.05
CA GLU A 131 -20.00 -6.85 -20.60
C GLU A 131 -20.14 -5.32 -20.47
N ILE A 132 -20.63 -4.68 -21.53
CA ILE A 132 -20.92 -3.25 -21.59
C ILE A 132 -22.43 -3.03 -21.54
N PHE A 133 -22.83 -2.09 -20.70
CA PHE A 133 -24.22 -1.65 -20.51
C PHE A 133 -24.33 -0.18 -20.86
N THR A 134 -25.51 0.24 -21.34
CA THR A 134 -25.86 1.66 -21.36
C THR A 134 -26.92 1.94 -20.30
N TYR A 135 -26.97 3.16 -19.80
CA TYR A 135 -27.98 3.60 -18.83
C TYR A 135 -28.41 5.03 -19.14
N THR A 136 -29.63 5.38 -18.75
CA THR A 136 -30.23 6.70 -19.04
C THR A 136 -30.59 7.48 -17.78
N GLY A 137 -30.39 6.90 -16.59
CA GLY A 137 -30.65 7.55 -15.31
C GLY A 137 -29.86 6.95 -14.17
N VAL A 138 -29.73 7.73 -13.08
CA VAL A 138 -29.16 7.31 -11.81
C VAL A 138 -30.11 7.67 -10.67
N SER A 139 -30.15 6.87 -9.61
CA SER A 139 -30.97 7.13 -8.43
C SER A 139 -30.22 6.83 -7.14
N SER A 140 -30.14 7.82 -6.26
CA SER A 140 -29.70 7.70 -4.87
C SER A 140 -30.87 7.70 -3.87
N ALA A 141 -32.09 7.74 -4.36
CA ALA A 141 -33.30 7.78 -3.52
C ALA A 141 -33.62 6.41 -2.89
N VAL A 142 -32.95 5.37 -3.33
CA VAL A 142 -33.06 3.99 -2.84
C VAL A 142 -31.73 3.47 -2.33
N ASN A 143 -31.75 2.49 -1.46
CA ASN A 143 -30.55 1.82 -0.97
C ASN A 143 -30.68 0.30 -1.25
N PRO A 144 -29.75 -0.29 -2.01
CA PRO A 144 -28.56 0.29 -2.65
C PRO A 144 -28.90 1.25 -3.80
N ASN A 145 -27.94 2.12 -4.16
CA ASN A 145 -28.06 3.06 -5.29
C ASN A 145 -28.31 2.34 -6.61
N GLU A 146 -28.89 3.02 -7.58
CA GLU A 146 -29.31 2.37 -8.84
C GLU A 146 -28.90 3.16 -10.08
N PHE A 147 -28.47 2.42 -11.13
CA PHE A 147 -28.53 2.87 -12.51
C PHE A 147 -29.86 2.40 -13.10
N THR A 148 -30.56 3.30 -13.77
CA THR A 148 -31.90 3.08 -14.32
C THR A 148 -31.93 3.25 -15.85
N GLY A 149 -32.95 2.69 -16.49
CA GLY A 149 -33.04 2.72 -17.96
C GLY A 149 -31.88 1.94 -18.61
N VAL A 150 -31.50 0.81 -17.99
CA VAL A 150 -30.34 0.03 -18.39
C VAL A 150 -30.69 -0.84 -19.61
N THR A 151 -29.74 -0.88 -20.56
CA THR A 151 -29.72 -1.84 -21.68
C THR A 151 -28.38 -2.56 -21.63
N ARG A 152 -28.41 -3.89 -21.69
CA ARG A 152 -27.20 -4.74 -21.71
C ARG A 152 -26.77 -5.07 -23.15
N GLU A 153 -25.67 -5.79 -23.29
CA GLU A 153 -25.09 -6.19 -24.61
C GLU A 153 -24.72 -5.00 -25.51
N ALA A 154 -24.42 -3.85 -24.90
CA ALA A 154 -23.98 -2.70 -25.68
C ALA A 154 -22.61 -2.98 -26.32
N SER A 155 -22.31 -2.29 -27.42
CA SER A 155 -21.05 -2.42 -28.16
C SER A 155 -20.73 -3.86 -28.60
N SER A 156 -21.76 -4.67 -28.88
CA SER A 156 -21.62 -6.08 -29.31
C SER A 156 -21.00 -7.01 -28.27
N THR A 157 -21.12 -6.69 -27.00
CA THR A 157 -20.79 -7.62 -25.90
C THR A 157 -21.92 -8.64 -25.72
N THR A 158 -21.63 -9.73 -25.00
CA THR A 158 -22.58 -10.82 -24.75
C THR A 158 -23.03 -10.79 -23.30
N ALA A 159 -24.33 -11.02 -23.06
CA ALA A 159 -24.87 -11.12 -21.70
C ALA A 159 -24.22 -12.22 -20.89
N ALA A 160 -23.73 -11.89 -19.73
CA ALA A 160 -23.08 -12.80 -18.80
C ALA A 160 -23.71 -12.71 -17.39
N ALA A 161 -23.48 -13.71 -16.55
CA ALA A 161 -23.81 -13.61 -15.14
C ALA A 161 -22.70 -12.85 -14.41
N HIS A 162 -23.09 -11.90 -13.56
CA HIS A 162 -22.16 -11.12 -12.72
C HIS A 162 -22.50 -11.31 -11.26
N LEU A 163 -21.52 -11.66 -10.45
CA LEU A 163 -21.69 -11.82 -9.00
C LEU A 163 -21.78 -10.46 -8.29
N GLY A 164 -22.33 -10.42 -7.10
CA GLY A 164 -22.20 -9.24 -6.23
C GLY A 164 -20.76 -8.93 -5.90
N ASN A 165 -20.47 -7.66 -5.59
CA ASN A 165 -19.15 -7.13 -5.26
C ASN A 165 -18.12 -7.14 -6.43
N VAL A 166 -18.53 -7.41 -7.67
CA VAL A 166 -17.68 -7.19 -8.83
C VAL A 166 -17.64 -5.70 -9.18
N VAL A 167 -16.58 -5.29 -9.86
CA VAL A 167 -16.37 -3.88 -10.23
C VAL A 167 -17.34 -3.46 -11.32
N VAL A 168 -17.94 -2.29 -11.15
CA VAL A 168 -18.73 -1.56 -12.15
C VAL A 168 -18.00 -0.26 -12.43
N SER A 169 -17.56 -0.02 -13.66
CA SER A 169 -16.78 1.17 -14.00
C SER A 169 -17.37 1.93 -15.19
N SER A 170 -17.21 3.27 -15.18
CA SER A 170 -17.47 4.10 -16.36
C SER A 170 -16.37 3.90 -17.40
N SER A 171 -16.61 4.35 -18.63
CA SER A 171 -15.52 4.53 -19.60
C SER A 171 -14.53 5.60 -19.12
N TRP A 172 -13.27 5.50 -19.55
CA TRP A 172 -12.29 6.57 -19.36
C TRP A 172 -12.65 7.77 -20.25
N THR A 173 -12.66 8.96 -19.65
CA THR A 173 -12.89 10.22 -20.35
C THR A 173 -11.57 10.98 -20.40
N GLU A 174 -11.12 11.36 -21.60
CA GLU A 174 -9.96 12.22 -21.78
C GLU A 174 -10.29 13.64 -21.27
N ILE A 175 -9.45 14.17 -20.40
CA ILE A 175 -9.62 15.51 -19.80
C ILE A 175 -8.47 16.46 -20.15
N ASP A 176 -7.36 15.92 -20.65
CA ASP A 176 -6.23 16.71 -21.16
C ASP A 176 -5.41 15.88 -22.15
N THR A 177 -4.81 16.54 -23.15
CA THR A 177 -4.10 15.91 -24.25
C THR A 177 -3.00 16.81 -24.83
N GLY A 178 -2.11 16.19 -25.63
CA GLY A 178 -1.05 16.93 -26.33
C GLY A 178 0.13 17.31 -25.46
N ARG A 179 0.26 16.66 -24.28
CA ARG A 179 1.42 16.83 -23.41
C ARG A 179 2.63 16.09 -23.95
N THR A 180 3.83 16.59 -23.65
CA THR A 180 5.03 15.80 -23.82
C THR A 180 5.07 14.69 -22.78
N SER A 181 5.37 13.45 -23.21
CA SER A 181 5.40 12.31 -22.29
C SER A 181 6.41 12.52 -21.16
N ALA A 182 5.95 12.37 -19.93
CA ALA A 182 6.70 12.56 -18.69
C ALA A 182 7.05 11.23 -18.01
N SER A 183 7.93 11.28 -17.03
CA SER A 183 8.30 10.09 -16.26
C SER A 183 7.32 9.81 -15.13
N LYS A 184 6.78 10.86 -14.51
CA LYS A 184 5.85 10.78 -13.38
C LYS A 184 5.08 12.09 -13.22
N TYR A 185 3.80 12.00 -12.86
CA TYR A 185 2.99 13.11 -12.40
C TYR A 185 2.91 13.12 -10.88
N ARG A 186 3.00 14.32 -10.30
CA ARG A 186 2.71 14.61 -8.89
C ARG A 186 1.61 15.64 -8.81
N PHE A 187 0.86 15.67 -7.74
CA PHE A 187 -0.31 16.51 -7.63
C PHE A 187 -0.46 17.09 -6.22
N GLU A 188 -1.23 18.19 -6.16
CA GLU A 188 -1.72 18.78 -4.91
C GLU A 188 -3.20 19.11 -5.06
N ARG A 189 -4.00 18.79 -4.03
CA ARG A 189 -5.40 19.19 -3.92
C ARG A 189 -5.46 20.44 -3.08
N PHE A 190 -6.18 21.44 -3.54
CA PHE A 190 -6.28 22.71 -2.83
C PHE A 190 -7.66 23.34 -3.01
N ASN A 191 -7.99 24.29 -2.11
CA ASN A 191 -9.23 25.06 -2.16
C ASN A 191 -8.89 26.53 -2.00
N TYR A 192 -9.04 27.30 -3.06
CA TYR A 192 -8.91 28.74 -3.02
C TYR A 192 -10.29 29.38 -3.21
N ASN A 193 -10.65 30.28 -2.29
CA ASN A 193 -11.93 31.00 -2.30
C ASN A 193 -13.17 30.09 -2.36
N GLY A 194 -13.11 28.89 -1.74
CA GLY A 194 -14.21 27.94 -1.72
C GLY A 194 -14.35 27.09 -2.97
N THR A 195 -13.38 27.15 -3.89
CA THR A 195 -13.35 26.32 -5.10
C THR A 195 -12.31 25.22 -4.96
N ASP A 196 -12.76 23.96 -4.97
CA ASP A 196 -11.88 22.80 -4.97
C ASP A 196 -11.22 22.63 -6.34
N LYS A 197 -9.91 22.49 -6.35
CA LYS A 197 -9.08 22.25 -7.53
C LYS A 197 -8.01 21.21 -7.26
N ILE A 198 -7.47 20.62 -8.31
CA ILE A 198 -6.28 19.77 -8.26
C ILE A 198 -5.28 20.24 -9.31
N ILE A 199 -4.02 20.31 -8.94
CA ILE A 199 -2.93 20.68 -9.85
C ILE A 199 -1.98 19.52 -10.03
N PHE A 200 -1.48 19.33 -11.26
CA PHE A 200 -0.49 18.33 -11.61
C PHE A 200 0.79 18.99 -12.13
N VAL A 201 1.91 18.43 -11.76
CA VAL A 201 3.26 18.75 -12.25
C VAL A 201 3.98 17.47 -12.67
N ASP A 202 4.87 17.54 -13.67
CA ASP A 202 5.44 16.33 -14.28
C ASP A 202 6.91 16.44 -14.73
N GLU A 203 7.63 17.49 -14.35
CA GLU A 203 9.03 17.79 -14.69
C GLU A 203 9.26 18.25 -16.14
N VAL A 204 8.27 18.21 -17.01
CA VAL A 204 8.43 18.47 -18.45
C VAL A 204 7.50 19.57 -18.94
N ASN A 205 6.22 19.45 -18.64
CA ASN A 205 5.16 20.34 -19.14
C ASN A 205 4.89 21.52 -18.17
N ALA A 206 4.09 22.47 -18.61
CA ALA A 206 3.48 23.44 -17.73
C ALA A 206 2.57 22.71 -16.72
N PRO A 207 2.48 23.16 -15.44
CA PRO A 207 1.52 22.61 -14.51
C PRO A 207 0.10 22.75 -15.07
N VAL A 208 -0.78 21.77 -14.84
CA VAL A 208 -2.18 21.83 -15.24
C VAL A 208 -3.09 21.76 -14.02
N VAL A 209 -4.07 22.63 -14.00
CA VAL A 209 -5.10 22.74 -12.95
C VAL A 209 -6.41 22.21 -13.51
N PHE A 210 -7.11 21.41 -12.72
CA PHE A 210 -8.46 20.97 -12.99
C PHE A 210 -9.40 21.49 -11.90
N ASP A 211 -10.55 22.02 -12.33
CA ASP A 211 -11.68 22.28 -11.45
C ASP A 211 -12.51 21.01 -11.19
N SER A 212 -13.55 21.09 -10.36
CA SER A 212 -14.44 19.98 -10.04
C SER A 212 -15.26 19.47 -11.25
N SER A 213 -15.30 20.21 -12.35
CA SER A 213 -15.90 19.81 -13.63
C SER A 213 -14.89 19.22 -14.59
N PHE A 214 -13.61 19.13 -14.19
CA PHE A 214 -12.47 18.65 -14.98
C PHE A 214 -12.14 19.53 -16.20
N ASN A 215 -12.40 20.83 -16.13
CA ASN A 215 -11.85 21.77 -17.09
C ASN A 215 -10.35 21.96 -16.80
N ALA A 216 -9.54 21.75 -17.83
CA ALA A 216 -8.08 21.89 -17.74
C ALA A 216 -7.66 23.32 -18.04
N VAL A 217 -6.75 23.87 -17.21
CA VAL A 217 -6.10 25.17 -17.45
C VAL A 217 -4.61 25.00 -17.15
N ASP A 218 -3.77 25.28 -18.13
CA ASP A 218 -2.31 25.29 -17.92
C ASP A 218 -1.89 26.57 -17.20
N VAL A 219 -0.99 26.42 -16.21
CA VAL A 219 -0.29 27.54 -15.57
C VAL A 219 0.76 28.05 -16.55
N SER A 220 0.51 29.22 -17.13
CA SER A 220 1.26 29.72 -18.29
C SER A 220 2.61 30.38 -17.92
N GLU A 221 2.94 30.50 -16.61
CA GLU A 221 4.18 31.13 -16.16
C GLU A 221 5.41 30.25 -16.43
N SER A 222 6.35 30.81 -17.17
CA SER A 222 7.58 30.10 -17.57
C SER A 222 8.48 29.71 -16.38
N ALA A 223 8.39 30.44 -15.27
CA ALA A 223 9.18 30.16 -14.06
C ALA A 223 8.82 28.80 -13.45
N VAL A 224 7.57 28.33 -13.60
CA VAL A 224 7.08 27.08 -13.00
C VAL A 224 6.92 25.94 -14.00
N ALA A 225 7.01 26.20 -15.32
CA ALA A 225 6.98 25.17 -16.33
C ALA A 225 8.15 24.17 -16.12
N GLY A 226 7.86 22.87 -16.10
CA GLY A 226 8.82 21.82 -15.80
C GLY A 226 9.11 21.64 -14.30
N SER A 227 8.26 22.14 -13.41
CA SER A 227 8.35 21.87 -11.98
C SER A 227 8.08 20.39 -11.68
N LYS A 228 8.78 19.87 -10.68
CA LYS A 228 8.69 18.50 -10.22
C LYS A 228 7.80 18.34 -8.99
N PHE A 229 7.76 19.35 -8.15
CA PHE A 229 7.03 19.35 -6.88
C PHE A 229 6.12 20.56 -6.80
N VAL A 230 4.98 20.36 -6.17
CA VAL A 230 3.97 21.38 -5.91
C VAL A 230 3.40 21.18 -4.52
N ALA A 231 3.10 22.27 -3.81
CA ALA A 231 2.44 22.23 -2.51
C ALA A 231 1.67 23.54 -2.27
N SER A 232 0.48 23.46 -1.70
CA SER A 232 -0.31 24.62 -1.26
C SER A 232 0.03 24.97 0.18
N PHE A 233 0.50 26.19 0.45
CA PHE A 233 0.82 26.65 1.80
C PHE A 233 0.44 28.11 1.99
N LYS A 234 -0.35 28.42 3.02
CA LYS A 234 -0.81 29.78 3.37
C LYS A 234 -1.39 30.51 2.17
N ASP A 235 -2.30 29.85 1.49
CA ASP A 235 -3.03 30.35 0.31
C ASP A 235 -2.15 30.65 -0.94
N HIS A 236 -0.85 30.36 -0.88
CA HIS A 236 0.06 30.41 -2.02
C HIS A 236 0.32 29.00 -2.58
N MET A 237 0.50 28.90 -3.90
CA MET A 237 0.96 27.68 -4.52
C MET A 237 2.48 27.73 -4.72
N PHE A 238 3.18 26.75 -4.15
CA PHE A 238 4.64 26.62 -4.19
C PHE A 238 5.06 25.57 -5.22
N TYR A 239 6.01 25.91 -6.08
CA TYR A 239 6.56 25.06 -7.12
C TYR A 239 8.06 24.91 -6.95
N ALA A 240 8.60 23.71 -7.18
CA ALA A 240 10.03 23.45 -7.06
C ALA A 240 10.51 22.29 -7.93
N GLY A 241 11.84 22.11 -7.97
CA GLY A 241 12.48 20.98 -8.64
C GLY A 241 12.53 21.11 -10.15
N LYS A 242 12.49 22.31 -10.71
CA LYS A 242 12.73 22.57 -12.11
C LYS A 242 14.19 22.26 -12.44
N SER A 243 14.47 21.51 -13.50
CA SER A 243 15.81 21.04 -13.84
C SER A 243 16.83 22.16 -14.10
N SER A 244 16.37 23.34 -14.56
CA SER A 244 17.23 24.52 -14.79
C SER A 244 17.53 25.31 -13.52
N THR A 245 16.72 25.20 -12.47
CA THR A 245 16.86 25.89 -11.18
C THR A 245 16.48 24.95 -10.05
N PRO A 246 17.24 23.85 -9.83
CA PRO A 246 16.87 22.78 -8.90
C PRO A 246 16.87 23.21 -7.42
N GLU A 247 17.51 24.34 -7.12
CA GLU A 247 17.61 24.93 -5.79
C GLU A 247 16.56 26.02 -5.51
N GLU A 248 15.61 26.26 -6.42
CA GLU A 248 14.67 27.36 -6.31
C GLU A 248 13.24 26.86 -6.05
N VAL A 249 12.56 27.54 -5.12
CA VAL A 249 11.11 27.42 -4.87
C VAL A 249 10.47 28.71 -5.34
N VAL A 250 9.52 28.62 -6.25
CA VAL A 250 8.74 29.76 -6.76
C VAL A 250 7.34 29.67 -6.18
N PHE A 251 6.75 30.77 -5.76
CA PHE A 251 5.39 30.78 -5.22
C PHE A 251 4.53 31.88 -5.84
N SER A 252 3.24 31.55 -6.03
CA SER A 252 2.22 32.43 -6.60
C SER A 252 1.80 33.53 -5.61
N ILE A 253 0.96 34.47 -6.05
CA ILE A 253 0.21 35.34 -5.13
C ILE A 253 -0.78 34.51 -4.29
N PRO A 254 -1.29 35.03 -3.17
CA PRO A 254 -2.30 34.33 -2.39
C PRO A 254 -3.61 34.16 -3.18
N PHE A 255 -4.25 33.00 -3.03
CA PHE A 255 -5.52 32.60 -3.64
C PHE A 255 -5.55 32.51 -5.16
N ASP A 256 -4.38 32.56 -5.82
CA ASP A 256 -4.27 32.39 -7.27
C ASP A 256 -3.03 31.57 -7.61
N GLU A 257 -3.22 30.44 -8.21
CA GLU A 257 -2.16 29.49 -8.56
C GLU A 257 -1.41 29.84 -9.84
N ASP A 258 -1.89 30.80 -10.64
CA ASP A 258 -1.35 31.19 -11.96
C ASP A 258 -0.81 32.63 -12.02
N ASP A 259 -0.99 33.47 -10.99
CA ASP A 259 -0.42 34.81 -10.93
C ASP A 259 0.88 34.86 -10.12
N PHE A 260 1.96 35.29 -10.78
CA PHE A 260 3.30 35.43 -10.21
C PHE A 260 3.77 36.89 -10.15
N THR A 261 2.86 37.84 -10.11
CA THR A 261 3.17 39.26 -10.00
C THR A 261 3.79 39.57 -8.64
N SER A 262 5.08 39.92 -8.61
CA SER A 262 5.83 40.14 -7.36
C SER A 262 5.28 41.28 -6.50
N GLY A 263 4.66 42.32 -7.11
CA GLY A 263 3.99 43.41 -6.39
C GLY A 263 2.74 42.99 -5.62
N ASN A 264 2.16 41.83 -5.93
CA ASN A 264 0.96 41.27 -5.31
C ASN A 264 1.26 40.16 -4.31
N GLY A 265 2.53 39.89 -4.02
CA GLY A 265 2.95 38.89 -3.02
C GLY A 265 3.52 37.58 -3.56
N ALA A 266 3.71 37.45 -4.87
CA ALA A 266 4.47 36.36 -5.44
C ALA A 266 5.98 36.55 -5.24
N GLY A 267 6.74 35.45 -5.31
CA GLY A 267 8.20 35.52 -5.20
C GLY A 267 8.90 34.18 -5.38
N SER A 268 10.19 34.18 -5.08
CA SER A 268 10.98 32.95 -5.05
C SER A 268 11.93 32.92 -3.85
N ILE A 269 12.26 31.71 -3.42
CA ILE A 269 13.21 31.45 -2.34
C ILE A 269 14.24 30.47 -2.87
N ARG A 270 15.53 30.81 -2.76
CA ARG A 270 16.62 29.90 -3.10
C ARG A 270 17.21 29.25 -1.86
N VAL A 271 17.40 27.95 -1.95
CA VAL A 271 18.16 27.14 -0.99
C VAL A 271 19.52 26.81 -1.60
N ASP A 272 20.46 26.40 -0.78
CA ASP A 272 21.84 26.10 -1.24
C ASP A 272 22.06 24.59 -1.52
N ASP A 273 20.99 23.89 -1.94
CA ASP A 273 21.01 22.45 -2.23
C ASP A 273 19.88 22.07 -3.18
N THR A 274 20.01 20.96 -3.91
CA THR A 274 18.97 20.46 -4.84
C THR A 274 17.72 20.03 -4.09
N ILE A 275 16.57 20.56 -4.49
CA ILE A 275 15.28 20.23 -3.87
C ILE A 275 14.79 18.86 -4.37
N THR A 276 14.48 17.97 -3.44
CA THR A 276 13.99 16.62 -3.68
C THR A 276 12.54 16.41 -3.26
N GLY A 277 11.93 17.37 -2.60
CA GLY A 277 10.52 17.28 -2.22
C GLY A 277 10.00 18.50 -1.48
N LEU A 278 8.70 18.71 -1.58
CA LEU A 278 7.92 19.68 -0.79
C LEU A 278 6.83 18.95 -0.03
N LYS A 279 6.61 19.31 1.23
CA LYS A 279 5.48 18.79 2.01
C LYS A 279 5.04 19.78 3.07
N VAL A 280 3.77 20.10 3.07
CA VAL A 280 3.15 20.86 4.17
C VAL A 280 2.86 19.91 5.31
N PHE A 281 3.29 20.27 6.50
CA PHE A 281 3.02 19.50 7.69
C PHE A 281 2.84 20.42 8.89
N ARG A 282 1.72 20.24 9.59
CA ARG A 282 1.28 21.17 10.63
C ARG A 282 1.19 22.59 10.08
N ASP A 283 1.91 23.54 10.65
CA ASP A 283 1.87 24.96 10.27
C ASP A 283 3.14 25.41 9.55
N ALA A 284 3.74 24.55 8.73
CA ALA A 284 4.97 24.83 8.02
C ALA A 284 5.09 24.06 6.69
N LEU A 285 5.76 24.67 5.72
CA LEU A 285 6.21 24.00 4.52
C LEU A 285 7.62 23.47 4.74
N PHE A 286 7.80 22.15 4.63
CA PHE A 286 9.10 21.50 4.66
C PHE A 286 9.64 21.39 3.23
N ILE A 287 10.86 21.88 3.05
CA ILE A 287 11.61 21.82 1.79
C ILE A 287 12.72 20.81 2.01
N PHE A 288 12.56 19.65 1.39
CA PHE A 288 13.53 18.57 1.43
C PHE A 288 14.53 18.75 0.30
N CYS A 289 15.81 18.60 0.61
CA CYS A 289 16.90 18.66 -0.35
C CYS A 289 17.73 17.37 -0.29
N GLU A 290 18.71 17.21 -1.18
CA GLU A 290 19.57 16.02 -1.22
C GLU A 290 20.34 15.80 0.10
N ASN A 291 20.83 16.89 0.71
CA ASN A 291 21.67 16.80 1.91
C ASN A 291 21.12 17.58 3.11
N ARG A 292 19.99 18.28 2.97
CA ARG A 292 19.44 19.20 3.98
C ARG A 292 17.94 19.16 4.01
N ILE A 293 17.36 19.68 5.09
CA ILE A 293 15.92 19.92 5.19
C ILE A 293 15.72 21.31 5.79
N PHE A 294 14.89 22.10 5.14
CA PHE A 294 14.48 23.42 5.62
C PHE A 294 12.99 23.42 6.00
N LYS A 295 12.65 24.35 6.85
CA LYS A 295 11.29 24.63 7.28
C LYS A 295 10.97 26.08 6.99
N LEU A 296 9.95 26.33 6.20
CA LEU A 296 9.38 27.66 5.95
C LEU A 296 8.18 27.88 6.85
N THR A 297 8.15 29.00 7.54
CA THR A 297 7.05 29.45 8.41
C THR A 297 6.70 30.88 8.04
N GLY A 298 5.56 31.37 8.50
CA GLY A 298 5.00 32.67 8.15
C GLY A 298 3.60 32.53 7.59
N ASN A 299 2.90 33.63 7.42
CA ASN A 299 1.53 33.66 6.91
C ASN A 299 1.39 34.39 5.58
N THR A 300 2.36 35.23 5.24
CA THR A 300 2.38 36.06 4.01
C THR A 300 3.80 36.10 3.46
N SER A 301 3.94 36.48 2.21
CA SER A 301 5.24 36.61 1.55
C SER A 301 6.19 37.60 2.26
N SER A 302 5.66 38.55 3.04
CA SER A 302 6.46 39.53 3.78
C SER A 302 7.04 39.01 5.09
N ASP A 303 6.47 37.94 5.67
CA ASP A 303 6.92 37.34 6.93
C ASP A 303 7.41 35.89 6.77
N PHE A 304 7.50 35.40 5.55
CA PHE A 304 8.08 34.07 5.31
C PHE A 304 9.52 33.99 5.82
N ALA A 305 9.74 33.08 6.75
CA ALA A 305 11.04 32.84 7.38
C ALA A 305 11.46 31.39 7.21
N MET A 306 12.63 31.19 6.61
CA MET A 306 13.21 29.87 6.40
C MET A 306 14.23 29.56 7.49
N ALA A 307 14.13 28.38 8.09
CA ALA A 307 15.08 27.87 9.07
C ALA A 307 15.53 26.45 8.71
N PRO A 308 16.80 26.08 8.93
CA PRO A 308 17.26 24.72 8.73
C PRO A 308 16.70 23.80 9.84
N VAL A 309 16.17 22.65 9.45
CA VAL A 309 15.82 21.53 10.34
C VAL A 309 17.06 20.65 10.54
N THR A 310 17.75 20.32 9.44
CA THR A 310 19.02 19.61 9.44
C THR A 310 19.93 20.13 8.32
N ARG A 311 21.25 20.05 8.54
CA ARG A 311 22.26 20.51 7.58
C ARG A 311 23.12 19.40 6.99
N SER A 312 22.86 18.14 7.38
CA SER A 312 23.68 16.98 7.00
C SER A 312 22.86 15.75 6.64
N ILE A 313 21.54 15.87 6.65
CA ILE A 313 20.63 14.76 6.32
C ILE A 313 19.55 15.32 5.41
N GLY A 314 19.43 14.76 4.22
CA GLY A 314 18.41 15.10 3.25
C GLY A 314 17.53 13.92 2.90
N CYS A 315 16.68 14.11 1.90
CA CYS A 315 15.76 13.11 1.37
C CYS A 315 16.19 12.68 -0.02
N LEU A 316 16.30 11.38 -0.25
CA LEU A 316 16.71 10.83 -1.54
C LEU A 316 15.64 10.96 -2.62
N ASN A 317 14.37 10.89 -2.24
CA ASN A 317 13.27 10.96 -3.21
C ASN A 317 11.99 11.49 -2.55
N GLY A 318 11.40 12.53 -3.12
CA GLY A 318 10.19 13.19 -2.61
C GLY A 318 8.95 12.30 -2.58
N ASP A 319 8.89 11.27 -3.43
CA ASP A 319 7.76 10.33 -3.47
C ASP A 319 7.73 9.39 -2.24
N THR A 320 8.74 9.48 -1.39
CA THR A 320 8.82 8.74 -0.12
C THR A 320 8.36 9.55 1.09
N ILE A 321 8.11 10.84 0.92
CA ILE A 321 7.73 11.73 2.00
C ILE A 321 6.23 11.58 2.28
N GLN A 322 5.90 11.06 3.46
CA GLN A 322 4.51 10.85 3.87
C GLN A 322 4.29 11.32 5.31
N GLU A 323 3.09 11.80 5.57
CA GLU A 323 2.62 11.98 6.94
C GLU A 323 2.22 10.63 7.52
N PHE A 324 2.92 10.23 8.57
CA PHE A 324 2.72 8.94 9.21
C PHE A 324 2.95 9.04 10.71
N ALA A 325 2.01 8.51 11.50
CA ALA A 325 2.10 8.45 12.95
C ALA A 325 2.33 9.84 13.62
N GLY A 326 1.78 10.90 13.02
CA GLY A 326 1.90 12.27 13.54
C GLY A 326 3.24 12.95 13.31
N ASP A 327 4.08 12.39 12.42
CA ASP A 327 5.35 12.97 11.97
C ASP A 327 5.47 12.82 10.44
N LEU A 328 6.49 13.42 9.83
CA LEU A 328 6.87 13.17 8.44
C LEU A 328 7.93 12.07 8.40
N VAL A 329 7.62 10.99 7.67
CA VAL A 329 8.57 9.92 7.34
C VAL A 329 9.10 10.16 5.93
N PHE A 330 10.40 9.94 5.74
CA PHE A 330 11.08 10.08 4.46
C PHE A 330 12.24 9.10 4.33
N LEU A 331 12.68 8.86 3.09
CA LEU A 331 13.85 8.04 2.80
C LEU A 331 15.12 8.92 2.84
N GLY A 332 15.91 8.75 3.87
CA GLY A 332 17.25 9.34 3.98
C GLY A 332 18.32 8.48 3.31
N PRO A 333 19.59 8.93 3.35
CA PRO A 333 20.71 8.23 2.71
C PRO A 333 21.02 6.87 3.33
N ASP A 334 20.55 6.60 4.53
CA ASP A 334 20.81 5.40 5.33
C ASP A 334 19.52 4.66 5.73
N GLY A 335 18.39 4.96 5.12
CA GLY A 335 17.11 4.29 5.38
C GLY A 335 15.98 5.24 5.76
N LEU A 336 14.90 4.71 6.34
CA LEU A 336 13.75 5.51 6.74
C LEU A 336 14.06 6.35 8.00
N ARG A 337 13.65 7.61 7.95
CA ARG A 337 13.80 8.59 9.04
C ARG A 337 12.50 9.35 9.27
N THR A 338 12.40 9.93 10.46
CA THR A 338 11.35 10.89 10.79
C THR A 338 11.94 12.29 11.00
N VAL A 339 11.16 13.33 10.68
CA VAL A 339 11.61 14.73 10.82
C VAL A 339 11.83 15.09 12.29
N ALA A 340 10.93 14.70 13.20
CA ALA A 340 11.06 15.02 14.61
C ALA A 340 12.27 14.34 15.27
N ALA A 341 12.57 13.10 14.93
CA ALA A 341 13.76 12.40 15.43
C ALA A 341 15.04 13.05 14.88
N THR A 342 15.07 13.39 13.59
CA THR A 342 16.22 14.04 12.95
C THR A 342 16.48 15.43 13.52
N ALA A 343 15.44 16.20 13.84
CA ALA A 343 15.58 17.55 14.42
C ALA A 343 16.08 17.55 15.86
N LYS A 344 15.76 16.49 16.66
CA LYS A 344 16.13 16.45 18.09
C LYS A 344 17.57 16.07 18.36
N ILE A 345 18.18 15.27 17.51
CA ILE A 345 19.35 14.48 17.90
C ILE A 345 20.56 14.92 17.10
N GLY A 346 20.78 15.87 16.44
CA GLY A 346 22.07 16.25 15.78
C GLY A 346 23.05 15.09 15.45
N ASP A 347 22.69 13.85 15.77
CA ASP A 347 23.41 12.60 15.58
C ASP A 347 22.69 11.74 14.53
N THR A 348 23.43 11.41 13.48
CA THR A 348 22.92 10.72 12.30
C THR A 348 22.43 9.30 12.58
N GLU A 349 22.98 8.60 13.54
CA GLU A 349 22.64 7.19 13.80
C GLU A 349 21.30 6.98 14.55
N LEU A 350 20.91 7.91 15.41
CA LEU A 350 19.75 7.73 16.28
C LEU A 350 18.41 8.05 15.59
N GLY A 351 18.41 8.75 14.45
CA GLY A 351 17.19 9.13 13.75
C GLY A 351 16.64 8.09 12.77
N THR A 352 17.40 7.03 12.44
CA THR A 352 17.00 5.99 11.50
C THR A 352 16.06 5.00 12.17
N ILE A 353 14.82 4.91 11.69
CA ILE A 353 13.81 3.99 12.24
C ILE A 353 13.93 2.58 11.67
N SER A 354 14.52 2.41 10.48
CA SER A 354 14.62 1.14 9.74
C SER A 354 15.80 0.25 10.11
N LYS A 355 16.46 0.46 11.26
CA LYS A 355 17.67 -0.28 11.68
C LYS A 355 17.50 -1.81 11.65
N ASN A 356 16.34 -2.31 12.02
CA ASN A 356 16.07 -3.75 12.05
C ASN A 356 16.11 -4.40 10.66
N VAL A 357 15.85 -3.63 9.61
CA VAL A 357 15.80 -4.08 8.21
C VAL A 357 16.80 -3.34 7.33
N GLN A 358 17.85 -2.80 7.92
CA GLN A 358 18.85 -1.97 7.25
C GLN A 358 19.42 -2.63 5.99
N SER A 359 19.69 -3.93 6.03
CA SER A 359 20.24 -4.67 4.89
C SER A 359 19.34 -4.64 3.64
N ILE A 360 18.00 -4.49 3.82
CA ILE A 360 17.08 -4.32 2.69
C ILE A 360 17.28 -2.94 2.07
N PHE A 361 17.39 -1.90 2.89
CA PHE A 361 17.61 -0.53 2.41
C PHE A 361 18.97 -0.40 1.73
N ASP A 362 20.05 -0.87 2.34
CA ASP A 362 21.40 -0.84 1.77
C ASP A 362 21.49 -1.53 0.40
N ALA A 363 20.77 -2.66 0.25
CA ALA A 363 20.74 -3.41 -1.00
C ALA A 363 19.89 -2.75 -2.09
N ASN A 364 18.97 -1.84 -1.75
CA ASN A 364 18.01 -1.28 -2.70
C ASN A 364 18.18 0.22 -2.97
N ILE A 365 18.64 1.02 -1.99
CA ILE A 365 18.78 2.46 -2.15
C ILE A 365 19.74 2.82 -3.31
N ARG A 366 20.87 2.11 -3.42
CA ARG A 366 21.89 2.41 -4.44
C ARG A 366 21.48 2.04 -5.86
N ASP A 367 20.65 1.00 -6.00
CA ASP A 367 20.32 0.38 -7.28
C ASP A 367 18.88 0.68 -7.73
N SER A 368 18.12 1.45 -6.97
CA SER A 368 16.72 1.73 -7.29
C SER A 368 16.60 3.07 -8.00
N ALA A 369 16.03 3.04 -9.19
CA ALA A 369 15.74 4.24 -9.98
C ALA A 369 14.43 4.91 -9.58
N LYS A 370 13.52 4.17 -8.98
CA LYS A 370 12.16 4.63 -8.66
C LYS A 370 11.73 4.14 -7.29
N PHE A 371 11.10 5.05 -6.58
CA PHE A 371 10.50 4.81 -5.28
C PHE A 371 9.03 5.20 -5.34
N GLU A 372 8.20 4.41 -4.69
CA GLU A 372 6.80 4.72 -4.43
C GLU A 372 6.52 4.51 -2.96
N SER A 373 5.67 5.33 -2.39
CA SER A 373 5.23 5.11 -1.01
C SER A 373 3.75 5.38 -0.84
N VAL A 374 3.17 4.74 0.15
CA VAL A 374 1.75 4.90 0.46
C VAL A 374 1.53 4.71 1.97
N VAL A 375 0.60 5.45 2.53
CA VAL A 375 0.15 5.30 3.92
C VAL A 375 -1.24 4.69 3.93
N ILE A 376 -1.42 3.66 4.76
CA ILE A 376 -2.68 3.00 5.02
C ILE A 376 -3.08 3.36 6.46
N ALA A 377 -3.91 4.38 6.59
CA ALA A 377 -4.19 5.02 7.86
C ALA A 377 -4.90 4.10 8.87
N ASP A 378 -5.87 3.32 8.43
CA ASP A 378 -6.63 2.38 9.25
C ASP A 378 -5.78 1.24 9.82
N LYS A 379 -4.66 0.90 9.17
CA LYS A 379 -3.68 -0.08 9.63
C LYS A 379 -2.46 0.54 10.31
N THR A 380 -2.38 1.86 10.40
CA THR A 380 -1.20 2.58 10.88
C THR A 380 0.07 2.07 10.19
N GLN A 381 0.03 2.00 8.86
CA GLN A 381 1.09 1.46 8.02
C GLN A 381 1.63 2.49 7.04
N TYR A 382 2.95 2.52 6.92
CA TYR A 382 3.67 3.14 5.81
C TYR A 382 4.31 2.03 4.97
N ARG A 383 4.07 2.04 3.67
CA ARG A 383 4.67 1.10 2.70
C ARG A 383 5.56 1.86 1.74
N ILE A 384 6.76 1.36 1.52
CA ILE A 384 7.70 1.85 0.51
C ILE A 384 8.05 0.74 -0.46
N PHE A 385 8.12 1.07 -1.74
CA PHE A 385 8.44 0.14 -2.82
C PHE A 385 9.68 0.62 -3.58
N PHE A 386 10.52 -0.34 -3.95
CA PHE A 386 11.77 -0.11 -4.67
C PHE A 386 11.71 -0.79 -6.04
N THR A 387 11.98 -0.05 -7.12
CA THR A 387 12.08 -0.59 -8.47
C THR A 387 13.48 -0.37 -8.99
N LYS A 388 14.20 -1.45 -9.33
CA LYS A 388 15.57 -1.40 -9.86
C LYS A 388 15.56 -1.13 -11.36
N ASP A 389 16.50 -0.31 -11.83
CA ASP A 389 16.75 -0.11 -13.27
C ASP A 389 17.25 -1.39 -13.93
N GLY A 390 16.81 -1.63 -15.18
CA GLY A 390 17.28 -2.76 -16.02
C GLY A 390 16.86 -4.14 -15.53
N GLN A 391 16.11 -4.28 -14.45
CA GLN A 391 15.48 -5.54 -14.08
C GLN A 391 14.15 -5.68 -14.81
N ALA A 392 13.86 -6.91 -15.30
CA ALA A 392 12.55 -7.22 -15.81
C ALA A 392 11.49 -6.74 -14.82
N GLU A 393 10.42 -6.12 -15.29
CA GLU A 393 9.34 -5.45 -14.54
C GLU A 393 8.69 -6.30 -13.42
N GLY A 394 9.31 -7.41 -13.05
CA GLY A 394 8.85 -8.42 -12.12
C GLY A 394 9.40 -8.35 -10.69
N ILE A 395 10.44 -7.56 -10.40
CA ILE A 395 11.12 -7.62 -9.11
C ILE A 395 11.03 -6.27 -8.38
N THR A 396 9.83 -5.86 -8.07
CA THR A 396 9.62 -4.80 -7.09
C THR A 396 9.64 -5.42 -5.69
N ARG A 397 10.43 -4.84 -4.82
CA ARG A 397 10.52 -5.18 -3.41
C ARG A 397 9.91 -4.05 -2.61
N GLY A 398 9.11 -4.38 -1.62
CA GLY A 398 8.52 -3.39 -0.72
C GLY A 398 8.84 -3.70 0.74
N VAL A 399 8.73 -2.68 1.57
CA VAL A 399 8.84 -2.78 3.02
C VAL A 399 7.63 -2.11 3.64
N THR A 400 6.95 -2.83 4.53
CA THR A 400 5.92 -2.26 5.40
C THR A 400 6.55 -1.84 6.71
N CYS A 401 6.20 -0.66 7.18
CA CYS A 401 6.53 -0.13 8.50
C CYS A 401 5.22 0.11 9.25
N VAL A 402 5.07 -0.50 10.42
CA VAL A 402 3.90 -0.35 11.30
C VAL A 402 4.35 0.29 12.60
N MET A 403 3.66 1.33 13.04
CA MET A 403 3.92 1.93 14.34
C MET A 403 3.20 1.15 15.44
N LYS A 404 3.95 0.74 16.46
CA LYS A 404 3.48 0.08 17.68
C LYS A 404 3.79 0.93 18.91
N ALA A 405 3.25 0.56 20.05
CA ALA A 405 3.52 1.24 21.31
C ALA A 405 5.03 1.25 21.69
N GLU A 406 5.75 0.20 21.34
CA GLU A 406 7.18 0.02 21.66
C GLU A 406 8.13 0.44 20.53
N GLY A 407 7.63 1.02 19.41
CA GLY A 407 8.45 1.45 18.29
C GLY A 407 7.89 0.99 16.94
N TYR A 408 8.77 0.72 15.98
CA TYR A 408 8.40 0.36 14.63
C TYR A 408 8.68 -1.13 14.35
N GLU A 409 7.71 -1.81 13.79
CA GLU A 409 7.85 -3.17 13.29
C GLU A 409 7.82 -3.17 11.75
N PHE A 410 8.59 -4.07 11.16
CA PHE A 410 8.79 -4.13 9.71
C PHE A 410 8.41 -5.50 9.15
N SER A 411 8.00 -5.51 7.89
CA SER A 411 7.88 -6.72 7.08
C SER A 411 8.23 -6.45 5.62
N GLU A 412 8.45 -7.51 4.84
CA GLU A 412 8.77 -7.42 3.42
C GLU A 412 7.52 -7.68 2.57
N ILE A 413 7.36 -6.91 1.49
CA ILE A 413 6.30 -7.09 0.49
C ILE A 413 6.90 -7.60 -0.82
N ARG A 414 6.23 -8.60 -1.41
CA ARG A 414 6.52 -9.12 -2.74
C ARG A 414 5.24 -9.26 -3.55
N GLY A 415 5.27 -8.87 -4.82
CA GLY A 415 4.14 -9.03 -5.75
C GLY A 415 3.32 -7.77 -6.02
N ILE A 416 3.50 -6.69 -5.25
CA ILE A 416 2.90 -5.38 -5.56
C ILE A 416 3.94 -4.53 -6.29
N LYS A 417 3.55 -3.96 -7.45
CA LYS A 417 4.43 -3.23 -8.38
C LYS A 417 3.84 -1.86 -8.74
N PRO A 418 3.79 -0.92 -7.82
CA PRO A 418 3.19 0.37 -8.07
C PRO A 418 4.09 1.25 -8.94
N THR A 419 3.49 1.97 -9.88
CA THR A 419 4.16 3.00 -10.70
C THR A 419 3.76 4.41 -10.31
N ALA A 420 2.59 4.54 -9.69
CA ALA A 420 2.06 5.74 -9.06
C ALA A 420 1.06 5.30 -7.99
N THR A 421 0.93 6.06 -6.92
CA THR A 421 0.05 5.72 -5.79
C THR A 421 -0.77 6.92 -5.33
N ASP A 422 -1.97 6.66 -4.84
CA ASP A 422 -2.79 7.63 -4.11
C ASP A 422 -3.58 6.94 -3.00
N THR A 423 -3.79 7.64 -1.90
CA THR A 423 -4.66 7.20 -0.80
C THR A 423 -5.68 8.29 -0.49
N PHE A 424 -6.93 7.90 -0.41
CA PHE A 424 -8.01 8.81 -0.06
C PHE A 424 -9.12 8.08 0.69
N VAL A 425 -9.96 8.86 1.38
CA VAL A 425 -11.13 8.32 2.07
C VAL A 425 -12.37 8.56 1.20
N SER A 426 -13.13 7.51 0.95
CA SER A 426 -14.41 7.58 0.23
C SER A 426 -15.47 6.80 0.99
N ALA A 427 -16.59 7.45 1.30
CA ALA A 427 -17.70 6.87 2.05
C ALA A 427 -17.31 6.19 3.39
N GLY A 428 -16.23 6.66 4.02
CA GLY A 428 -15.71 6.12 5.27
C GLY A 428 -14.67 4.99 5.11
N ASP A 429 -14.44 4.51 3.89
CA ASP A 429 -13.40 3.51 3.58
C ASP A 429 -12.12 4.20 3.11
N VAL A 430 -10.97 3.67 3.56
CA VAL A 430 -9.67 4.06 3.02
C VAL A 430 -9.42 3.30 1.72
N LEU A 431 -9.31 4.05 0.63
CA LEU A 431 -9.00 3.52 -0.69
C LEU A 431 -7.53 3.75 -1.00
N VAL A 432 -6.81 2.67 -1.24
CA VAL A 432 -5.40 2.69 -1.63
C VAL A 432 -5.30 2.25 -3.07
N LEU A 433 -5.00 3.18 -3.96
CA LEU A 433 -4.88 2.93 -5.39
C LEU A 433 -3.42 2.91 -5.83
N HIS A 434 -3.12 2.08 -6.82
CA HIS A 434 -1.87 2.17 -7.55
C HIS A 434 -2.07 1.92 -9.03
N GLY A 435 -1.29 2.62 -9.84
CA GLY A 435 -1.12 2.32 -11.25
C GLY A 435 -0.09 1.21 -11.46
N ASP A 436 -0.24 0.44 -12.51
CA ASP A 436 0.70 -0.61 -12.88
C ASP A 436 1.40 -0.37 -14.24
N ASN A 437 2.33 -1.25 -14.59
CA ASN A 437 3.04 -1.20 -15.86
C ASN A 437 2.17 -1.60 -17.06
N ASN A 438 1.04 -2.26 -16.82
CA ASN A 438 0.12 -2.73 -17.87
C ASN A 438 -0.96 -1.70 -18.20
N GLY A 439 -1.01 -0.60 -17.45
CA GLY A 439 -1.97 0.49 -17.66
C GLY A 439 -3.30 0.30 -16.93
N PHE A 440 -3.36 -0.56 -15.93
CA PHE A 440 -4.52 -0.67 -15.04
C PHE A 440 -4.33 0.15 -13.76
N ILE A 441 -5.46 0.58 -13.19
CA ILE A 441 -5.52 1.08 -11.82
C ILE A 441 -6.00 -0.07 -10.94
N GLN A 442 -5.20 -0.36 -9.91
CA GLN A 442 -5.43 -1.44 -8.95
C GLN A 442 -5.85 -0.85 -7.60
N ARG A 443 -6.77 -1.52 -6.89
CA ARG A 443 -7.12 -1.23 -5.51
C ARG A 443 -6.43 -2.23 -4.59
N GLN A 444 -5.51 -1.75 -3.76
CA GLN A 444 -4.88 -2.55 -2.70
C GLN A 444 -5.87 -2.83 -1.56
N GLU A 445 -5.52 -3.72 -0.67
CA GLU A 445 -6.32 -4.13 0.50
C GLU A 445 -7.68 -4.73 0.14
N LYS A 446 -7.81 -5.28 -1.06
CA LYS A 446 -9.06 -5.88 -1.54
C LYS A 446 -8.81 -7.22 -2.22
N GLY A 447 -9.49 -8.26 -1.74
CA GLY A 447 -9.34 -9.63 -2.24
C GLY A 447 -8.16 -10.38 -1.63
N ASN A 448 -8.00 -11.63 -2.04
CA ASN A 448 -7.07 -12.60 -1.47
C ASN A 448 -5.88 -12.91 -2.40
N THR A 449 -5.88 -12.35 -3.60
CA THR A 449 -4.86 -12.56 -4.64
C THR A 449 -4.33 -11.22 -5.14
N PHE A 450 -3.20 -11.24 -5.82
CA PHE A 450 -2.66 -10.12 -6.57
C PHE A 450 -3.21 -10.17 -8.00
N ASP A 451 -4.42 -9.65 -8.22
CA ASP A 451 -5.16 -9.69 -9.49
C ASP A 451 -5.14 -11.10 -10.11
N GLY A 452 -5.55 -12.11 -9.32
CA GLY A 452 -5.58 -13.52 -9.73
C GLY A 452 -4.31 -14.31 -9.45
N THR A 453 -3.20 -13.68 -9.03
CA THR A 453 -1.98 -14.37 -8.62
C THR A 453 -1.99 -14.62 -7.10
N PRO A 454 -1.71 -15.83 -6.60
CA PRO A 454 -1.68 -16.12 -5.17
C PRO A 454 -0.72 -15.21 -4.39
N VAL A 455 -1.13 -14.79 -3.19
CA VAL A 455 -0.27 -14.06 -2.25
C VAL A 455 0.59 -15.06 -1.49
N LEU A 456 1.86 -15.21 -1.89
CA LEU A 456 2.79 -16.12 -1.24
C LEU A 456 3.26 -15.54 0.09
N GLY A 457 2.74 -16.05 1.21
CA GLY A 457 3.13 -15.66 2.56
C GLY A 457 4.27 -16.54 3.10
N LYS A 458 5.30 -15.93 3.70
CA LYS A 458 6.39 -16.67 4.34
C LYS A 458 6.76 -16.07 5.68
N TYR A 459 6.73 -16.90 6.70
CA TYR A 459 7.24 -16.59 8.04
C TYR A 459 8.36 -17.56 8.41
N ARG A 460 9.45 -17.05 8.99
CA ARG A 460 10.51 -17.83 9.63
C ARG A 460 10.87 -17.21 10.96
N SER A 461 10.75 -18.01 12.03
CA SER A 461 11.14 -17.61 13.37
C SER A 461 12.66 -17.43 13.51
N SER A 462 13.09 -16.85 14.63
CA SER A 462 14.47 -16.95 15.13
C SER A 462 14.85 -18.42 15.40
N ASP A 463 16.13 -18.67 15.68
CA ASP A 463 16.62 -19.97 16.15
C ASP A 463 16.32 -20.13 17.65
N LEU A 464 15.25 -20.88 17.96
CA LEU A 464 14.73 -21.07 19.30
C LEU A 464 15.57 -22.10 20.06
N SER A 465 16.40 -21.66 21.01
CA SER A 465 17.26 -22.54 21.82
C SER A 465 16.66 -22.88 23.19
N PHE A 466 15.62 -22.18 23.62
CA PHE A 466 14.98 -22.35 24.94
C PHE A 466 15.97 -22.29 26.10
N GLY A 467 16.92 -21.37 26.01
CA GLY A 467 17.88 -21.02 27.06
C GLY A 467 19.23 -21.75 26.99
N ASP A 468 19.27 -23.06 26.77
CA ASP A 468 20.55 -23.81 26.74
C ASP A 468 20.78 -24.46 25.35
N THR A 469 21.75 -23.94 24.61
CA THR A 469 22.16 -24.45 23.30
C THR A 469 22.98 -25.76 23.39
N GLY A 470 23.44 -26.16 24.58
CA GLY A 470 24.17 -27.41 24.79
C GLY A 470 23.28 -28.62 25.08
N ILE A 471 21.99 -28.43 25.25
CA ILE A 471 21.02 -29.51 25.51
C ILE A 471 20.16 -29.74 24.26
N ARG A 472 20.08 -31.01 23.81
CA ARG A 472 19.23 -31.40 22.70
C ARG A 472 17.76 -31.41 23.12
N LYS A 473 16.85 -30.89 22.29
CA LYS A 473 15.40 -30.88 22.48
C LYS A 473 14.76 -31.87 21.54
N HIS A 474 13.99 -32.80 22.06
CA HIS A 474 13.15 -33.72 21.30
C HIS A 474 11.75 -33.12 21.20
N MET A 475 11.40 -32.64 20.00
CA MET A 475 10.11 -31.99 19.78
C MET A 475 8.97 -33.02 19.81
N GLN A 476 7.86 -32.65 20.42
CA GLN A 476 6.65 -33.48 20.54
C GLN A 476 5.51 -32.85 19.73
N ARG A 477 5.31 -31.56 19.92
CA ARG A 477 4.16 -30.85 19.36
C ARG A 477 4.46 -29.37 19.18
N VAL A 478 3.88 -28.79 18.14
CA VAL A 478 3.75 -27.33 17.94
C VAL A 478 2.26 -27.00 18.03
N ILE A 479 1.91 -26.07 18.92
CA ILE A 479 0.57 -25.51 19.04
C ILE A 479 0.62 -24.10 18.47
N ILE A 480 -0.23 -23.83 17.48
CA ILE A 480 -0.29 -22.55 16.78
C ILE A 480 -1.58 -21.85 17.20
N ASN A 481 -1.44 -20.64 17.74
CA ASN A 481 -2.56 -19.75 18.01
C ASN A 481 -2.72 -18.80 16.83
N TYR A 482 -3.85 -18.81 16.15
CA TYR A 482 -4.12 -17.96 15.03
C TYR A 482 -5.56 -17.45 15.02
N LYS A 483 -5.81 -16.32 14.33
CA LYS A 483 -7.13 -15.73 14.12
C LYS A 483 -7.45 -15.87 12.63
N PRO A 484 -8.32 -16.81 12.22
CA PRO A 484 -8.67 -17.00 10.81
C PRO A 484 -9.73 -16.00 10.37
N GLU A 485 -9.68 -15.60 9.10
CA GLU A 485 -10.76 -14.90 8.41
C GLU A 485 -11.53 -15.86 7.47
N SER A 486 -10.93 -17.00 7.12
CA SER A 486 -11.57 -18.14 6.44
C SER A 486 -10.74 -19.42 6.66
N ALA A 487 -10.96 -20.47 5.83
CA ALA A 487 -10.12 -21.65 5.79
C ALA A 487 -8.65 -21.26 5.49
N ILE A 488 -7.71 -21.91 6.17
CA ILE A 488 -6.27 -21.71 5.99
C ILE A 488 -5.73 -22.83 5.11
N ASP A 489 -4.91 -22.45 4.13
CA ASP A 489 -4.13 -23.37 3.29
C ASP A 489 -2.65 -23.01 3.44
N ALA A 490 -2.06 -23.45 4.54
CA ALA A 490 -0.68 -23.17 4.88
C ALA A 490 0.06 -24.43 5.32
N GLU A 491 1.38 -24.38 5.28
CA GLU A 491 2.27 -25.47 5.69
C GLU A 491 3.17 -25.02 6.84
N LEU A 492 3.27 -25.87 7.88
CA LEU A 492 4.28 -25.74 8.92
C LEU A 492 5.50 -26.60 8.58
N LEU A 493 6.67 -25.96 8.55
CA LEU A 493 7.95 -26.65 8.47
C LEU A 493 8.72 -26.47 9.77
N VAL A 494 9.19 -27.56 10.35
CA VAL A 494 10.07 -27.56 11.52
C VAL A 494 11.49 -27.91 11.05
N ARG A 495 12.46 -27.10 11.42
CA ARG A 495 13.87 -27.28 11.08
C ARG A 495 14.71 -27.20 12.34
N TYR A 496 15.87 -27.83 12.32
CA TYR A 496 16.74 -27.98 13.48
C TYR A 496 18.14 -27.44 13.18
N ASP A 497 18.85 -27.04 14.22
CA ASP A 497 20.26 -26.67 14.23
C ASP A 497 20.62 -25.63 13.15
N ASN A 498 19.90 -24.53 13.13
CA ASN A 498 20.02 -23.45 12.13
C ASN A 498 19.87 -23.99 10.68
N GLU A 499 18.96 -24.96 10.50
CA GLU A 499 18.68 -25.60 9.21
C GLU A 499 19.88 -26.34 8.60
N ASN A 500 20.78 -26.82 9.43
CA ASN A 500 21.91 -27.62 8.98
C ASN A 500 21.45 -28.81 8.12
N SER A 501 22.15 -29.08 7.03
CA SER A 501 21.85 -30.18 6.11
C SER A 501 21.89 -31.54 6.78
N ASP A 502 22.72 -31.71 7.79
CA ASP A 502 22.93 -32.96 8.52
C ASP A 502 21.90 -33.21 9.64
N SER A 503 21.05 -32.21 9.93
CA SER A 503 19.97 -32.34 10.92
C SER A 503 18.71 -32.96 10.32
N THR A 504 17.85 -33.53 11.19
CA THR A 504 16.57 -34.11 10.77
C THR A 504 15.72 -33.03 10.07
N ARG A 505 15.18 -33.37 8.90
CA ARG A 505 14.30 -32.48 8.13
C ARG A 505 12.95 -33.15 7.91
N PRO A 506 12.01 -33.03 8.87
CA PRO A 506 10.65 -33.53 8.68
C PRO A 506 10.00 -32.95 7.42
N ALA A 507 9.07 -33.70 6.82
CA ALA A 507 8.21 -33.16 5.76
C ALA A 507 7.41 -31.96 6.26
N ALA A 508 6.85 -31.19 5.34
CA ALA A 508 5.92 -30.13 5.69
C ALA A 508 4.63 -30.74 6.29
N TYR A 509 4.10 -30.08 7.29
CA TYR A 509 2.83 -30.45 7.91
C TYR A 509 1.76 -29.49 7.39
N ALA A 510 0.72 -30.03 6.75
CA ALA A 510 -0.42 -29.20 6.32
C ALA A 510 -1.16 -28.65 7.54
N LEU A 511 -1.39 -27.36 7.53
CA LEU A 511 -2.22 -26.67 8.53
C LEU A 511 -3.65 -26.52 7.97
N ASP A 512 -4.31 -27.66 7.83
CA ASP A 512 -5.68 -27.69 7.32
C ASP A 512 -6.65 -27.40 8.47
N SER A 513 -7.34 -26.25 8.41
CA SER A 513 -8.38 -25.92 9.37
C SER A 513 -9.75 -26.22 8.77
N SER A 514 -10.22 -27.46 8.96
CA SER A 514 -11.58 -27.85 8.58
C SER A 514 -12.68 -27.23 9.45
N GLU A 515 -12.31 -26.58 10.55
CA GLU A 515 -13.24 -25.95 11.50
C GLU A 515 -13.13 -24.42 11.45
N VAL A 516 -13.79 -23.81 10.47
CA VAL A 516 -13.86 -22.35 10.35
C VAL A 516 -15.16 -21.85 10.99
N ALA A 517 -15.04 -20.91 11.94
CA ALA A 517 -16.17 -20.14 12.39
C ALA A 517 -16.65 -19.23 11.25
N ALA A 518 -17.89 -19.42 10.80
CA ALA A 518 -18.47 -18.55 9.79
C ALA A 518 -18.77 -17.16 10.38
N GLN A 519 -18.36 -16.11 9.71
CA GLN A 519 -18.75 -14.74 10.06
C GLN A 519 -20.12 -14.41 9.43
N PHE A 520 -20.99 -13.73 10.19
CA PHE A 520 -22.25 -13.20 9.68
C PHE A 520 -21.97 -12.22 8.53
N GLY A 521 -22.61 -12.44 7.38
CA GLY A 521 -22.49 -11.61 6.18
C GLY A 521 -21.61 -12.19 5.06
N SER A 522 -20.75 -13.17 5.34
CA SER A 522 -19.92 -13.84 4.33
C SER A 522 -20.23 -15.33 4.13
N ALA A 523 -21.03 -15.93 5.00
CA ALA A 523 -21.41 -17.33 4.92
C ALA A 523 -22.73 -17.52 4.18
N LEU A 524 -22.72 -18.34 3.12
CA LEU A 524 -23.92 -18.80 2.42
C LEU A 524 -24.45 -20.07 3.07
N PHE A 525 -25.73 -20.08 3.42
CA PHE A 525 -26.44 -21.32 3.75
C PHE A 525 -26.67 -22.10 2.46
N SER A 526 -25.88 -23.16 2.22
CA SER A 526 -26.10 -24.05 1.09
C SER A 526 -26.58 -25.42 1.55
N THR A 527 -27.60 -25.92 0.88
CA THR A 527 -28.15 -27.28 1.10
C THR A 527 -27.57 -28.31 0.13
N THR A 528 -26.59 -27.95 -0.72
CA THR A 528 -26.02 -28.85 -1.75
C THR A 528 -24.84 -29.63 -1.18
N SER A 529 -24.85 -30.94 -1.37
CA SER A 529 -23.80 -31.85 -0.92
C SER A 529 -22.45 -31.50 -1.53
N GLY A 530 -21.44 -31.27 -0.69
CA GLY A 530 -20.08 -30.88 -1.06
C GLY A 530 -19.67 -29.51 -0.53
N ALA A 531 -20.56 -28.76 0.11
CA ALA A 531 -20.25 -27.48 0.71
C ALA A 531 -19.46 -27.65 2.02
N VAL A 532 -18.51 -26.78 2.24
CA VAL A 532 -17.77 -26.63 3.50
C VAL A 532 -18.78 -26.47 4.65
N ARG A 533 -18.67 -27.32 5.68
CA ARG A 533 -19.49 -27.18 6.89
C ARG A 533 -19.05 -25.93 7.65
N PHE A 534 -19.91 -24.96 7.73
CA PHE A 534 -19.74 -23.83 8.63
C PHE A 534 -20.23 -24.20 10.02
N VAL A 535 -19.39 -24.06 11.03
CA VAL A 535 -19.77 -24.23 12.43
C VAL A 535 -19.98 -22.84 13.02
N PHE A 536 -21.23 -22.51 13.36
CA PHE A 536 -21.53 -21.32 14.14
C PHE A 536 -21.11 -21.58 15.60
N GLY A 537 -20.21 -20.74 16.14
CA GLY A 537 -19.80 -20.80 17.55
C GLY A 537 -18.49 -21.52 17.83
N GLY A 538 -17.62 -21.69 16.83
CA GLY A 538 -16.23 -22.08 17.04
C GLY A 538 -15.45 -20.98 17.81
N PRO A 539 -14.31 -21.31 18.46
CA PRO A 539 -13.50 -20.33 19.15
C PRO A 539 -13.02 -19.27 18.16
N SER A 540 -13.07 -17.99 18.56
CA SER A 540 -12.58 -16.87 17.75
C SER A 540 -11.07 -16.94 17.45
N GLN A 541 -10.34 -17.74 18.21
CA GLN A 541 -8.92 -18.03 18.05
C GLN A 541 -8.68 -19.53 18.24
N PRO A 542 -8.79 -20.34 17.18
CA PRO A 542 -8.55 -21.77 17.26
C PRO A 542 -7.07 -22.08 17.52
N LEU A 543 -6.81 -23.17 18.25
CA LEU A 543 -5.48 -23.70 18.49
C LEU A 543 -5.28 -24.95 17.61
N VAL A 544 -4.40 -24.84 16.60
CA VAL A 544 -3.94 -26.02 15.87
C VAL A 544 -2.85 -26.73 16.66
N ARG A 545 -3.05 -28.02 16.94
CA ARG A 545 -2.11 -28.87 17.67
C ARG A 545 -1.47 -29.86 16.71
N GLN A 546 -0.32 -29.51 16.18
CA GLN A 546 0.41 -30.34 15.22
C GLN A 546 1.49 -31.18 15.93
N PRO A 547 1.37 -32.52 15.99
CA PRO A 547 2.46 -33.39 16.38
C PRO A 547 3.62 -33.23 15.39
N VAL A 548 4.84 -33.13 15.89
CA VAL A 548 6.04 -32.93 15.08
C VAL A 548 7.15 -33.89 15.48
N GLU A 549 7.98 -34.24 14.52
CA GLU A 549 9.08 -35.18 14.70
C GLU A 549 10.43 -34.46 14.68
N GLY A 550 11.43 -35.08 15.30
CA GLY A 550 12.81 -34.65 15.24
C GLY A 550 13.35 -34.07 16.53
N SER A 551 14.64 -33.74 16.48
CA SER A 551 15.36 -33.18 17.61
C SER A 551 16.54 -32.35 17.17
N GLY A 552 16.87 -31.33 17.94
CA GLY A 552 18.01 -30.45 17.69
C GLY A 552 18.39 -29.64 18.95
N PHE A 553 19.47 -28.89 18.86
CA PHE A 553 19.90 -27.93 19.87
C PHE A 553 19.16 -26.61 19.76
N SER A 554 18.72 -26.26 18.53
CA SER A 554 17.79 -25.18 18.26
C SER A 554 16.68 -25.66 17.31
N VAL A 555 15.56 -24.93 17.33
CA VAL A 555 14.38 -25.22 16.50
C VAL A 555 13.98 -23.95 15.74
N VAL A 556 13.68 -24.10 14.47
CA VAL A 556 13.16 -23.04 13.61
C VAL A 556 11.77 -23.45 13.11
N LEU A 557 10.83 -22.54 13.24
CA LEU A 557 9.49 -22.68 12.67
C LEU A 557 9.39 -21.86 11.39
N ARG A 558 8.82 -22.46 10.35
CA ARG A 558 8.44 -21.74 9.13
C ARG A 558 6.98 -21.99 8.82
N ILE A 559 6.29 -20.95 8.42
CA ILE A 559 4.96 -21.04 7.81
C ILE A 559 5.09 -20.56 6.37
N ASN A 560 4.68 -21.40 5.44
CA ASN A 560 4.54 -21.05 4.04
C ASN A 560 3.04 -21.09 3.69
N ASP A 561 2.56 -20.00 3.12
CA ASP A 561 1.21 -19.90 2.59
C ASP A 561 1.29 -19.59 1.10
N GLY A 562 0.73 -20.44 0.27
CA GLY A 562 0.66 -20.27 -1.18
C GLY A 562 -0.78 -20.25 -1.69
N GLY A 563 -1.74 -20.23 -0.75
CA GLY A 563 -3.16 -20.31 -1.06
C GLY A 563 -3.79 -19.00 -1.53
N GLU A 564 -4.97 -19.13 -2.10
CA GLU A 564 -5.85 -18.03 -2.49
C GLU A 564 -6.90 -17.73 -1.41
N SER A 565 -6.74 -18.34 -0.23
CA SER A 565 -7.64 -18.20 0.92
C SER A 565 -7.60 -16.79 1.50
N ALA A 566 -8.62 -16.41 2.28
CA ALA A 566 -8.62 -15.14 2.98
C ALA A 566 -7.46 -15.05 3.98
N PRO A 567 -7.05 -13.83 4.37
CA PRO A 567 -6.01 -13.63 5.35
C PRO A 567 -6.30 -14.28 6.70
N TYR A 568 -5.26 -14.47 7.49
CA TYR A 568 -5.30 -14.90 8.88
C TYR A 568 -4.14 -14.27 9.65
N SER A 569 -4.29 -14.15 10.97
CA SER A 569 -3.23 -13.60 11.84
C SER A 569 -2.61 -14.72 12.67
N LEU A 570 -1.30 -14.89 12.59
CA LEU A 570 -0.51 -15.72 13.50
C LEU A 570 -0.30 -14.96 14.80
N LYS A 571 -0.91 -15.41 15.90
CA LYS A 571 -0.83 -14.72 17.20
C LYS A 571 0.35 -15.21 18.03
N GLY A 572 0.67 -16.50 17.97
CA GLY A 572 1.79 -17.06 18.72
C GLY A 572 1.93 -18.57 18.58
N PHE A 573 3.00 -19.08 19.16
CA PHE A 573 3.34 -20.49 19.14
C PHE A 573 3.60 -20.99 20.58
N GLN A 574 3.20 -22.24 20.84
CA GLN A 574 3.65 -22.99 21.99
C GLN A 574 4.29 -24.29 21.51
N LEU A 575 5.49 -24.56 21.95
CA LEU A 575 6.23 -25.77 21.63
C LEU A 575 6.28 -26.68 22.86
N GLU A 576 6.01 -27.96 22.65
CA GLU A 576 6.16 -29.00 23.66
C GLU A 576 7.34 -29.90 23.29
N TYR A 577 8.32 -30.02 24.20
CA TYR A 577 9.54 -30.76 23.96
C TYR A 577 10.04 -31.48 25.21
N GLN A 578 10.87 -32.49 25.04
CA GLN A 578 11.61 -33.16 26.10
C GLN A 578 13.10 -32.82 26.00
N LEU A 579 13.75 -32.69 27.14
CA LEU A 579 15.19 -32.47 27.20
C LEU A 579 15.93 -33.79 26.95
N GLY A 580 16.85 -33.77 26.01
CA GLY A 580 17.77 -34.87 25.75
C GLY A 580 19.08 -34.74 26.52
N ALA A 581 20.06 -35.54 26.09
CA ALA A 581 21.40 -35.47 26.68
C ALA A 581 22.10 -34.15 26.33
N ARG A 582 22.95 -33.69 27.24
CA ARG A 582 23.89 -32.61 27.00
C ARG A 582 25.05 -33.13 26.12
N ARG A 583 25.45 -32.35 25.13
CA ARG A 583 26.62 -32.64 24.30
C ARG A 583 27.90 -32.22 25.00
#